data_b3754df97b041005783c131d939e10ec
#
_entry.id   b3754df97b041005783c131d939e10ec
#
_cell.length_a   1.000
_cell.length_b   1.000
_cell.length_c   1.000
_cell.angle_alpha   90.00
_cell.angle_beta   90.00
_cell.angle_gamma   90.00
#
_symmetry.space_group_name_H-M   'P 1'
#
loop_
_entity.id
_entity.type
_entity.pdbx_description
1 polymer ?
#
loop_
_entity_poly.entity_id
_entity_poly.type
_entity_poly.pdbx_seq_one_letter_code
_entity_poly.pdbx_strand_id
1 'polypeptide(L)'
;MRFLNELHEGDRISGIYLCKQKQPAVTKNGKPYENIILQDKTGMMDGKIWDPNSLRIDDFDALDYIEVMGDVTSFAGAMQLNIKRVRKAGEGEYNPADYLPVSENSTDDMYTQLVAMIGTVKNTYLNTLLKKLFIEDKEFLKSFDEHSAAKTVPDGFIGGLMEHTLSVARLCDYMASAYPVIKRDMLITAALLHDVGKTRELSSFPLNDYTDEGQLLGHIIIGAQMIHDLIKEIPDFPLDLENQLVHCILAHHGELEYGSPKKPAMVEAVALNLADNTDARMETLTEIFAADKSKKEWLGFNRIFESNLRKTGEW
;
A
#
# COMPACT_ATOMS: atom_id res chain seq x y z
N MET A 1 -4.29 -10.24 -22.36
CA MET A 1 -5.43 -10.25 -21.44
C MET A 1 -6.36 -9.10 -21.80
N ARG A 2 -7.70 -9.21 -21.67
CA ARG A 2 -8.64 -8.07 -21.72
C ARG A 2 -8.92 -7.66 -20.30
N PHE A 3 -8.79 -6.36 -20.00
CA PHE A 3 -9.08 -5.83 -18.67
C PHE A 3 -10.59 -5.67 -18.44
N LEU A 4 -10.99 -5.68 -17.15
CA LEU A 4 -12.40 -5.65 -16.76
C LEU A 4 -13.12 -4.38 -17.25
N ASN A 5 -12.43 -3.24 -17.30
CA ASN A 5 -13.00 -1.98 -17.82
C ASN A 5 -13.23 -1.96 -19.35
N GLU A 6 -12.65 -2.92 -20.09
CA GLU A 6 -12.82 -3.06 -21.54
C GLU A 6 -13.97 -3.99 -21.91
N LEU A 7 -14.63 -4.60 -20.92
CA LEU A 7 -15.67 -5.60 -21.13
C LEU A 7 -17.06 -4.94 -21.29
N HIS A 8 -17.83 -5.49 -22.22
CA HIS A 8 -19.18 -5.04 -22.53
C HIS A 8 -20.17 -6.20 -22.47
N GLU A 9 -21.44 -5.88 -22.27
CA GLU A 9 -22.51 -6.89 -22.31
C GLU A 9 -22.51 -7.65 -23.65
N GLY A 10 -22.57 -8.98 -23.55
CA GLY A 10 -22.52 -9.88 -24.69
C GLY A 10 -21.12 -10.37 -25.05
N ASP A 11 -20.07 -9.83 -24.44
CA ASP A 11 -18.71 -10.32 -24.65
C ASP A 11 -18.54 -11.75 -24.12
N ARG A 12 -17.82 -12.56 -24.87
CA ARG A 12 -17.29 -13.84 -24.40
C ARG A 12 -15.81 -13.65 -24.05
N ILE A 13 -15.42 -14.04 -22.85
CA ILE A 13 -14.06 -13.87 -22.37
C ILE A 13 -13.39 -15.20 -22.02
N SER A 14 -12.07 -15.21 -22.15
CA SER A 14 -11.14 -16.17 -21.56
C SER A 14 -9.94 -15.38 -21.08
N GLY A 15 -9.65 -15.43 -19.77
CA GLY A 15 -8.54 -14.68 -19.19
C GLY A 15 -8.30 -15.04 -17.74
N ILE A 16 -7.12 -14.68 -17.24
CA ILE A 16 -6.76 -14.84 -15.83
C ILE A 16 -7.17 -13.57 -15.09
N TYR A 17 -7.80 -13.73 -13.92
CA TYR A 17 -8.19 -12.66 -13.00
C TYR A 17 -7.92 -13.08 -11.56
N LEU A 18 -7.73 -12.12 -10.66
CA LEU A 18 -7.66 -12.38 -9.24
C LEU A 18 -9.07 -12.63 -8.68
N CYS A 19 -9.28 -13.76 -8.02
CA CYS A 19 -10.51 -14.02 -7.26
C CYS A 19 -10.45 -13.27 -5.92
N LYS A 20 -10.91 -12.04 -5.86
CA LYS A 20 -10.84 -11.22 -4.63
C LYS A 20 -11.69 -11.79 -3.49
N GLN A 21 -12.86 -12.36 -3.82
CA GLN A 21 -13.76 -12.97 -2.86
C GLN A 21 -14.45 -14.19 -3.50
N LYS A 22 -14.75 -15.19 -2.69
CA LYS A 22 -15.52 -16.38 -3.05
C LYS A 22 -16.53 -16.65 -1.94
N GLN A 23 -17.82 -16.70 -2.29
CA GLN A 23 -18.90 -16.92 -1.34
C GLN A 23 -19.91 -17.94 -1.91
N PRO A 24 -20.14 -19.06 -1.22
CA PRO A 24 -21.21 -19.98 -1.59
C PRO A 24 -22.58 -19.31 -1.34
N ALA A 25 -23.50 -19.56 -2.24
CA ALA A 25 -24.87 -19.04 -2.18
C ALA A 25 -25.86 -20.07 -2.71
N VAL A 26 -27.14 -19.84 -2.47
CA VAL A 26 -28.22 -20.68 -3.00
C VAL A 26 -29.24 -19.82 -3.74
N THR A 27 -29.74 -20.33 -4.86
CA THR A 27 -30.81 -19.69 -5.61
C THR A 27 -32.14 -19.80 -4.86
N LYS A 28 -33.16 -19.04 -5.26
CA LYS A 28 -34.53 -19.14 -4.73
C LYS A 28 -35.11 -20.57 -4.79
N ASN A 29 -34.62 -21.39 -5.72
CA ASN A 29 -35.02 -22.78 -5.91
C ASN A 29 -34.11 -23.78 -5.18
N GLY A 30 -33.25 -23.33 -4.27
CA GLY A 30 -32.37 -24.18 -3.47
C GLY A 30 -31.13 -24.73 -4.23
N LYS A 31 -30.87 -24.31 -5.46
CA LYS A 31 -29.67 -24.76 -6.20
C LYS A 31 -28.44 -23.99 -5.69
N PRO A 32 -27.34 -24.69 -5.35
CA PRO A 32 -26.09 -24.03 -4.97
C PRO A 32 -25.47 -23.29 -6.17
N TYR A 33 -24.86 -22.17 -5.90
CA TYR A 33 -24.00 -21.42 -6.82
C TYR A 33 -22.95 -20.67 -6.04
N GLU A 34 -21.92 -20.16 -6.71
CA GLU A 34 -20.90 -19.34 -6.08
C GLU A 34 -20.94 -17.92 -6.64
N ASN A 35 -20.91 -16.97 -5.71
CA ASN A 35 -20.60 -15.58 -5.99
C ASN A 35 -19.11 -15.39 -5.85
N ILE A 36 -18.47 -14.82 -6.86
CA ILE A 36 -17.07 -14.40 -6.77
C ILE A 36 -16.96 -12.94 -7.18
N ILE A 37 -15.94 -12.27 -6.66
CA ILE A 37 -15.52 -10.96 -7.15
C ILE A 37 -14.18 -11.16 -7.85
N LEU A 38 -14.17 -10.88 -9.16
CA LEU A 38 -12.97 -10.83 -9.97
C LEU A 38 -12.35 -9.44 -9.90
N GLN A 39 -11.04 -9.37 -9.86
CA GLN A 39 -10.28 -8.13 -9.83
C GLN A 39 -9.15 -8.15 -10.87
N ASP A 40 -8.92 -7.00 -11.49
CA ASP A 40 -7.69 -6.64 -12.17
C ASP A 40 -7.32 -5.19 -11.83
N LYS A 41 -6.21 -4.67 -12.35
CA LYS A 41 -5.75 -3.29 -12.08
C LYS A 41 -6.73 -2.20 -12.51
N THR A 42 -7.75 -2.53 -13.29
CA THR A 42 -8.74 -1.56 -13.82
C THR A 42 -10.02 -1.54 -13.00
N GLY A 43 -10.23 -2.50 -12.09
CA GLY A 43 -11.39 -2.56 -11.22
C GLY A 43 -11.81 -3.97 -10.82
N MET A 44 -13.06 -4.07 -10.42
CA MET A 44 -13.68 -5.31 -9.95
C MET A 44 -14.96 -5.60 -10.72
N MET A 45 -15.30 -6.89 -10.86
CA MET A 45 -16.53 -7.36 -11.51
C MET A 45 -17.12 -8.56 -10.76
N ASP A 46 -18.44 -8.57 -10.58
CA ASP A 46 -19.16 -9.73 -10.08
C ASP A 46 -19.06 -10.92 -11.05
N GLY A 47 -18.79 -12.11 -10.51
CA GLY A 47 -18.81 -13.37 -11.22
C GLY A 47 -19.80 -14.36 -10.59
N LYS A 48 -20.49 -15.14 -11.41
CA LYS A 48 -21.44 -16.18 -10.97
C LYS A 48 -21.02 -17.52 -11.57
N ILE A 49 -20.88 -18.52 -10.70
CA ILE A 49 -20.66 -19.92 -11.07
C ILE A 49 -21.94 -20.68 -10.71
N TRP A 50 -22.81 -20.90 -11.69
CA TRP A 50 -24.14 -21.48 -11.48
C TRP A 50 -24.13 -22.99 -11.23
N ASP A 51 -23.04 -23.68 -11.54
CA ASP A 51 -22.84 -25.11 -11.28
C ASP A 51 -21.42 -25.34 -10.76
N PRO A 52 -21.19 -25.04 -9.46
CA PRO A 52 -19.84 -25.11 -8.85
C PRO A 52 -19.30 -26.55 -8.77
N ASN A 53 -20.16 -27.57 -8.87
CA ASN A 53 -19.75 -28.98 -8.84
C ASN A 53 -19.46 -29.55 -10.25
N SER A 54 -19.50 -28.73 -11.29
CA SER A 54 -19.19 -29.15 -12.64
C SER A 54 -17.70 -29.54 -12.78
N LEU A 55 -17.39 -30.57 -13.55
CA LEU A 55 -16.02 -30.97 -13.92
C LEU A 55 -15.21 -29.88 -14.65
N ARG A 56 -15.85 -28.75 -14.96
CA ARG A 56 -15.22 -27.58 -15.62
C ARG A 56 -14.78 -26.50 -14.63
N ILE A 57 -15.08 -26.69 -13.36
CA ILE A 57 -14.76 -25.77 -12.28
C ILE A 57 -13.74 -26.50 -11.40
N ASP A 58 -12.48 -26.09 -11.50
CA ASP A 58 -11.42 -26.58 -10.62
C ASP A 58 -11.62 -26.02 -9.21
N ASP A 59 -11.02 -26.66 -8.23
CA ASP A 59 -11.00 -26.14 -6.86
C ASP A 59 -10.05 -24.94 -6.78
N PHE A 60 -10.52 -23.86 -6.16
CA PHE A 60 -9.79 -22.62 -5.95
C PHE A 60 -10.34 -21.89 -4.73
N ASP A 61 -9.55 -20.99 -4.17
CA ASP A 61 -9.93 -20.17 -3.02
C ASP A 61 -9.97 -18.67 -3.37
N ALA A 62 -10.49 -17.87 -2.44
CA ALA A 62 -10.30 -16.43 -2.50
C ALA A 62 -8.80 -16.13 -2.51
N LEU A 63 -8.41 -15.09 -3.25
CA LEU A 63 -7.05 -14.64 -3.50
C LEU A 63 -6.21 -15.51 -4.44
N ASP A 64 -6.79 -16.60 -4.99
CA ASP A 64 -6.17 -17.30 -6.08
C ASP A 64 -6.30 -16.51 -7.40
N TYR A 65 -5.29 -16.63 -8.25
CA TYR A 65 -5.38 -16.23 -9.64
C TYR A 65 -6.03 -17.36 -10.44
N ILE A 66 -7.13 -17.05 -11.09
CA ILE A 66 -7.95 -18.05 -11.79
C ILE A 66 -8.14 -17.69 -13.27
N GLU A 67 -7.93 -18.65 -14.14
CA GLU A 67 -8.36 -18.53 -15.53
C GLU A 67 -9.85 -18.84 -15.63
N VAL A 68 -10.62 -17.86 -16.05
CA VAL A 68 -12.07 -17.99 -16.22
C VAL A 68 -12.46 -17.91 -17.70
N MET A 69 -13.48 -18.67 -18.06
CA MET A 69 -14.19 -18.54 -19.35
C MET A 69 -15.66 -18.29 -19.07
N GLY A 70 -16.24 -17.29 -19.70
CA GLY A 70 -17.63 -16.93 -19.46
C GLY A 70 -18.18 -15.91 -20.43
N ASP A 71 -19.44 -15.55 -20.21
CA ASP A 71 -20.15 -14.53 -20.97
C ASP A 71 -20.49 -13.35 -20.06
N VAL A 72 -20.20 -12.14 -20.52
CA VAL A 72 -20.53 -10.90 -19.81
C VAL A 72 -22.01 -10.60 -20.01
N THR A 73 -22.71 -10.37 -18.90
CA THR A 73 -24.13 -10.02 -18.89
C THR A 73 -24.37 -8.78 -18.02
N SER A 74 -25.53 -8.18 -18.14
CA SER A 74 -25.98 -7.10 -17.25
C SER A 74 -27.07 -7.61 -16.30
N PHE A 75 -26.94 -7.29 -15.02
CA PHE A 75 -27.97 -7.57 -14.01
C PHE A 75 -28.19 -6.35 -13.12
N ALA A 76 -29.42 -5.87 -13.04
CA ALA A 76 -29.80 -4.66 -12.31
C ALA A 76 -28.95 -3.42 -12.64
N GLY A 77 -28.48 -3.32 -13.89
CA GLY A 77 -27.65 -2.20 -14.36
C GLY A 77 -26.14 -2.34 -14.09
N ALA A 78 -25.70 -3.42 -13.44
CA ALA A 78 -24.29 -3.73 -13.22
C ALA A 78 -23.83 -4.87 -14.14
N MET A 79 -22.58 -4.79 -14.61
CA MET A 79 -21.95 -5.85 -15.41
C MET A 79 -21.61 -7.04 -14.51
N GLN A 80 -21.82 -8.24 -15.03
CA GLN A 80 -21.59 -9.49 -14.34
C GLN A 80 -21.04 -10.54 -15.30
N LEU A 81 -20.11 -11.38 -14.85
CA LEU A 81 -19.60 -12.51 -15.63
C LEU A 81 -20.33 -13.80 -15.25
N ASN A 82 -20.99 -14.44 -16.21
CA ASN A 82 -21.50 -15.79 -16.08
C ASN A 82 -20.38 -16.79 -16.42
N ILE A 83 -19.77 -17.37 -15.39
CA ILE A 83 -18.58 -18.21 -15.51
C ILE A 83 -19.00 -19.65 -15.81
N LYS A 84 -18.40 -20.24 -16.85
CA LYS A 84 -18.66 -21.60 -17.34
C LYS A 84 -17.49 -22.55 -17.09
N ARG A 85 -16.29 -22.01 -16.92
CA ARG A 85 -15.07 -22.76 -16.64
C ARG A 85 -14.16 -21.94 -15.74
N VAL A 86 -13.53 -22.62 -14.80
CA VAL A 86 -12.48 -22.06 -13.93
C VAL A 86 -11.32 -23.05 -13.90
N ARG A 87 -10.11 -22.53 -13.98
CA ARG A 87 -8.86 -23.23 -13.68
C ARG A 87 -8.00 -22.36 -12.79
N LYS A 88 -7.38 -22.93 -11.76
CA LYS A 88 -6.37 -22.21 -10.99
C LYS A 88 -5.15 -21.96 -11.87
N ALA A 89 -4.65 -20.73 -11.93
CA ALA A 89 -3.46 -20.36 -12.67
C ALA A 89 -2.21 -20.75 -11.88
N GLY A 90 -1.18 -21.23 -12.58
CA GLY A 90 0.12 -21.55 -12.00
C GLY A 90 1.04 -20.33 -11.93
N GLU A 91 2.10 -20.44 -11.12
CA GLU A 91 3.16 -19.43 -11.08
C GLU A 91 3.76 -19.22 -12.49
N GLY A 92 3.96 -17.93 -12.85
CA GLY A 92 4.49 -17.55 -14.16
C GLY A 92 3.46 -17.44 -15.29
N GLU A 93 2.19 -17.82 -15.08
CA GLU A 93 1.12 -17.65 -16.06
C GLU A 93 0.50 -16.24 -16.02
N TYR A 94 0.81 -15.46 -14.98
CA TYR A 94 0.27 -14.11 -14.75
C TYR A 94 1.34 -13.18 -14.18
N ASN A 95 1.12 -11.87 -14.37
CA ASN A 95 1.91 -10.84 -13.72
C ASN A 95 1.05 -10.17 -12.63
N PRO A 96 1.39 -10.23 -11.33
CA PRO A 96 0.61 -9.63 -10.26
C PRO A 96 0.26 -8.15 -10.49
N ALA A 97 1.14 -7.39 -11.13
CA ALA A 97 0.91 -5.98 -11.48
C ALA A 97 -0.29 -5.74 -12.43
N ASP A 98 -0.81 -6.78 -13.08
CA ASP A 98 -2.01 -6.67 -13.92
C ASP A 98 -3.32 -6.81 -13.12
N TYR A 99 -3.25 -7.17 -11.84
CA TYR A 99 -4.43 -7.49 -11.00
C TYR A 99 -4.55 -6.63 -9.76
N LEU A 100 -3.48 -5.97 -9.37
CA LEU A 100 -3.39 -5.17 -8.16
C LEU A 100 -3.09 -3.72 -8.54
N PRO A 101 -3.54 -2.75 -7.77
CA PRO A 101 -3.07 -1.39 -7.94
C PRO A 101 -1.56 -1.36 -7.71
N VAL A 102 -0.85 -0.64 -8.57
CA VAL A 102 0.63 -0.49 -8.54
C VAL A 102 0.95 0.98 -8.64
N SER A 103 2.02 1.44 -7.98
CA SER A 103 2.55 2.79 -8.14
C SER A 103 2.73 3.14 -9.63
N GLU A 104 2.40 4.35 -10.02
CA GLU A 104 2.71 4.89 -11.35
C GLU A 104 4.21 5.15 -11.52
N ASN A 105 4.96 5.27 -10.41
CA ASN A 105 6.39 5.46 -10.40
C ASN A 105 7.12 4.12 -10.60
N SER A 106 8.17 4.15 -11.40
CA SER A 106 9.01 2.96 -11.61
C SER A 106 9.72 2.56 -10.31
N THR A 107 9.62 1.31 -9.92
CA THR A 107 10.33 0.71 -8.79
C THR A 107 11.84 0.95 -8.86
N ASP A 108 12.44 0.76 -10.05
CA ASP A 108 13.89 0.98 -10.26
C ASP A 108 14.28 2.46 -10.04
N ASP A 109 13.42 3.39 -10.48
CA ASP A 109 13.65 4.83 -10.27
C ASP A 109 13.48 5.21 -8.79
N MET A 110 12.49 4.64 -8.10
CA MET A 110 12.30 4.86 -6.67
C MET A 110 13.49 4.30 -5.87
N TYR A 111 13.95 3.09 -6.18
CA TYR A 111 15.13 2.53 -5.55
C TYR A 111 16.38 3.37 -5.78
N THR A 112 16.59 3.88 -7.00
CA THR A 112 17.71 4.78 -7.32
C THR A 112 17.65 6.05 -6.46
N GLN A 113 16.48 6.63 -6.26
CA GLN A 113 16.28 7.80 -5.40
C GLN A 113 16.54 7.48 -3.92
N LEU A 114 16.08 6.31 -3.44
CA LEU A 114 16.34 5.85 -2.08
C LEU A 114 17.84 5.73 -1.81
N VAL A 115 18.57 5.06 -2.69
CA VAL A 115 20.04 4.90 -2.59
C VAL A 115 20.75 6.25 -2.64
N ALA A 116 20.32 7.15 -3.53
CA ALA A 116 20.87 8.51 -3.61
C ALA A 116 20.65 9.28 -2.30
N MET A 117 19.44 9.21 -1.71
CA MET A 117 19.10 9.85 -0.43
C MET A 117 19.97 9.30 0.70
N ILE A 118 20.13 7.98 0.82
CA ILE A 118 21.01 7.32 1.79
C ILE A 118 22.44 7.81 1.63
N GLY A 119 22.92 7.98 0.39
CA GLY A 119 24.28 8.48 0.08
C GLY A 119 24.51 9.91 0.58
N THR A 120 23.48 10.70 0.83
CA THR A 120 23.61 12.07 1.37
C THR A 120 23.81 12.14 2.87
N VAL A 121 23.48 11.08 3.63
CA VAL A 121 23.61 11.01 5.09
C VAL A 121 25.08 10.87 5.45
N LYS A 122 25.63 11.86 6.18
CA LYS A 122 27.07 11.97 6.53
C LYS A 122 27.43 11.29 7.84
N ASN A 123 26.48 11.20 8.77
CA ASN A 123 26.70 10.50 10.04
C ASN A 123 26.95 9.01 9.73
N THR A 124 28.11 8.49 10.12
CA THR A 124 28.56 7.13 9.77
C THR A 124 27.67 6.05 10.36
N TYR A 125 27.20 6.20 11.59
CA TYR A 125 26.30 5.24 12.25
C TYR A 125 24.95 5.17 11.54
N LEU A 126 24.32 6.31 11.28
CA LEU A 126 23.03 6.40 10.59
C LEU A 126 23.13 5.90 9.15
N ASN A 127 24.20 6.27 8.43
CA ASN A 127 24.44 5.78 7.07
C ASN A 127 24.66 4.27 7.01
N THR A 128 25.40 3.70 7.99
CA THR A 128 25.60 2.25 8.09
C THR A 128 24.27 1.54 8.37
N LEU A 129 23.45 2.06 9.29
CA LEU A 129 22.14 1.52 9.59
C LEU A 129 21.25 1.45 8.34
N LEU A 130 21.15 2.55 7.60
CA LEU A 130 20.36 2.61 6.36
C LEU A 130 20.87 1.65 5.29
N LYS A 131 22.20 1.54 5.12
CA LYS A 131 22.78 0.61 4.16
C LYS A 131 22.53 -0.85 4.51
N LYS A 132 22.65 -1.22 5.78
CA LYS A 132 22.33 -2.57 6.24
C LYS A 132 20.91 -2.95 5.86
N LEU A 133 19.94 -2.08 6.11
CA LEU A 133 18.54 -2.37 5.87
C LEU A 133 18.17 -2.34 4.37
N PHE A 134 18.50 -1.26 3.66
CA PHE A 134 17.98 -1.01 2.32
C PHE A 134 18.92 -1.46 1.17
N ILE A 135 20.19 -1.76 1.46
CA ILE A 135 21.15 -2.14 0.42
C ILE A 135 21.65 -3.57 0.59
N GLU A 136 21.96 -3.97 1.83
CA GLU A 136 22.55 -5.28 2.14
C GLU A 136 21.49 -6.35 2.32
N ASP A 137 20.37 -6.04 3.00
CA ASP A 137 19.24 -6.95 3.22
C ASP A 137 18.31 -6.95 1.99
N LYS A 138 18.54 -7.93 1.10
CA LYS A 138 17.76 -8.07 -0.14
C LYS A 138 16.35 -8.60 0.09
N GLU A 139 16.13 -9.37 1.14
CA GLU A 139 14.81 -9.89 1.49
C GLU A 139 13.93 -8.76 2.04
N PHE A 140 14.49 -7.95 2.93
CA PHE A 140 13.80 -6.76 3.41
C PHE A 140 13.48 -5.78 2.26
N LEU A 141 14.46 -5.47 1.42
CA LEU A 141 14.26 -4.55 0.30
C LEU A 141 13.13 -5.02 -0.63
N LYS A 142 13.12 -6.31 -0.97
CA LYS A 142 12.05 -6.88 -1.80
C LYS A 142 10.69 -6.73 -1.12
N SER A 143 10.61 -7.06 0.17
CA SER A 143 9.37 -6.88 0.94
C SER A 143 8.94 -5.42 0.97
N PHE A 144 9.86 -4.50 1.24
CA PHE A 144 9.59 -3.06 1.31
C PHE A 144 9.09 -2.48 -0.02
N ASP A 145 9.65 -2.94 -1.13
CA ASP A 145 9.28 -2.54 -2.48
C ASP A 145 7.89 -3.05 -2.90
N GLU A 146 7.53 -4.25 -2.47
CA GLU A 146 6.25 -4.88 -2.81
C GLU A 146 5.11 -4.49 -1.86
N HIS A 147 5.39 -3.81 -0.72
CA HIS A 147 4.36 -3.46 0.27
C HIS A 147 3.63 -2.15 -0.05
N SER A 148 2.39 -2.11 0.46
CA SER A 148 1.60 -0.88 0.53
C SER A 148 1.94 -0.06 1.77
N ALA A 149 1.70 1.25 1.72
CA ALA A 149 1.76 2.10 2.91
C ALA A 149 0.46 2.05 3.74
N ALA A 150 -0.63 1.50 3.19
CA ALA A 150 -1.91 1.36 3.87
C ALA A 150 -2.68 0.10 3.44
N LYS A 151 -3.64 -0.35 4.25
CA LYS A 151 -4.54 -1.46 3.89
C LYS A 151 -5.46 -1.12 2.71
N THR A 152 -5.86 0.13 2.64
CA THR A 152 -6.79 0.66 1.63
C THR A 152 -6.27 1.97 1.06
N VAL A 153 -6.98 2.52 0.08
CA VAL A 153 -6.72 3.82 -0.53
C VAL A 153 -6.72 4.95 0.52
N PRO A 154 -5.78 5.91 0.51
CA PRO A 154 -4.61 6.01 -0.36
C PRO A 154 -3.50 5.02 0.04
N ASP A 155 -2.48 4.90 -0.80
CA ASP A 155 -1.27 4.09 -0.53
C ASP A 155 -1.48 2.57 -0.40
N GLY A 156 -2.70 2.05 -0.67
CA GLY A 156 -3.03 0.63 -0.67
C GLY A 156 -2.64 -0.10 -1.96
N PHE A 157 -1.47 0.18 -2.54
CA PHE A 157 -0.97 -0.39 -3.79
C PHE A 157 0.46 -0.90 -3.66
N ILE A 158 0.88 -1.75 -4.60
CA ILE A 158 2.26 -2.27 -4.66
C ILE A 158 3.22 -1.10 -4.91
N GLY A 159 4.27 -1.00 -4.10
CA GLY A 159 5.24 0.10 -4.14
C GLY A 159 4.81 1.34 -3.35
N GLY A 160 3.61 1.36 -2.79
CA GLY A 160 3.10 2.51 -2.04
C GLY A 160 3.94 2.85 -0.81
N LEU A 161 4.48 1.85 -0.11
CA LEU A 161 5.34 2.08 1.05
C LEU A 161 6.65 2.81 0.68
N MET A 162 7.29 2.42 -0.42
CA MET A 162 8.51 3.09 -0.90
C MET A 162 8.19 4.49 -1.41
N GLU A 163 7.10 4.65 -2.15
CA GLU A 163 6.66 5.95 -2.69
C GLU A 163 6.39 6.96 -1.59
N HIS A 164 5.57 6.60 -0.61
CA HIS A 164 5.28 7.39 0.59
C HIS A 164 6.57 7.76 1.36
N THR A 165 7.40 6.76 1.64
CA THR A 165 8.67 6.97 2.36
C THR A 165 9.57 7.99 1.66
N LEU A 166 9.69 7.92 0.33
CA LEU A 166 10.47 8.86 -0.45
C LEU A 166 9.84 10.26 -0.47
N SER A 167 8.53 10.35 -0.55
CA SER A 167 7.81 11.62 -0.51
C SER A 167 8.01 12.33 0.82
N VAL A 168 7.81 11.63 1.93
CA VAL A 168 8.08 12.13 3.29
C VAL A 168 9.54 12.56 3.44
N ALA A 169 10.50 11.76 2.95
CA ALA A 169 11.91 12.10 3.02
C ALA A 169 12.28 13.37 2.22
N ARG A 170 11.64 13.61 1.06
CA ARG A 170 11.84 14.86 0.29
C ARG A 170 11.28 16.08 1.04
N LEU A 171 10.10 15.96 1.67
CA LEU A 171 9.56 17.03 2.52
C LEU A 171 10.48 17.31 3.72
N CYS A 172 11.00 16.28 4.36
CA CYS A 172 11.96 16.38 5.44
C CYS A 172 13.27 17.06 5.01
N ASP A 173 13.77 16.75 3.80
CA ASP A 173 14.98 17.38 3.24
C ASP A 173 14.78 18.88 3.00
N TYR A 174 13.62 19.25 2.46
CA TYR A 174 13.24 20.65 2.33
C TYR A 174 13.17 21.35 3.68
N MET A 175 12.50 20.75 4.68
CA MET A 175 12.41 21.33 6.05
C MET A 175 13.80 21.50 6.68
N ALA A 176 14.70 20.52 6.54
CA ALA A 176 16.07 20.62 7.04
C ALA A 176 16.87 21.75 6.38
N SER A 177 16.61 22.03 5.09
CA SER A 177 17.23 23.14 4.38
C SER A 177 16.68 24.50 4.82
N ALA A 178 15.39 24.57 5.16
CA ALA A 178 14.70 25.79 5.54
C ALA A 178 14.92 26.17 7.03
N TYR A 179 15.12 25.17 7.90
CA TYR A 179 15.24 25.34 9.36
C TYR A 179 16.57 24.80 9.89
N PRO A 180 17.60 25.65 10.08
CA PRO A 180 18.95 25.21 10.51
C PRO A 180 19.02 24.52 11.88
N VAL A 181 17.99 24.63 12.70
CA VAL A 181 17.89 23.93 14.00
C VAL A 181 17.77 22.42 13.82
N ILE A 182 17.28 21.94 12.66
CA ILE A 182 17.07 20.53 12.35
C ILE A 182 18.41 19.85 12.00
N LYS A 183 18.69 18.73 12.64
CA LYS A 183 19.80 17.85 12.27
C LYS A 183 19.38 16.98 11.09
N ARG A 184 19.75 17.42 9.88
CA ARG A 184 19.33 16.80 8.62
C ARG A 184 19.52 15.29 8.58
N ASP A 185 20.70 14.78 8.97
CA ASP A 185 21.00 13.35 8.90
C ASP A 185 20.07 12.53 9.80
N MET A 186 19.71 13.05 11.00
CA MET A 186 18.73 12.43 11.89
C MET A 186 17.35 12.42 11.26
N LEU A 187 16.88 13.55 10.74
CA LEU A 187 15.54 13.68 10.17
C LEU A 187 15.37 12.80 8.93
N ILE A 188 16.34 12.79 8.00
CA ILE A 188 16.30 11.95 6.80
C ILE A 188 16.33 10.46 7.18
N THR A 189 17.18 10.07 8.15
CA THR A 189 17.21 8.69 8.61
C THR A 189 15.88 8.28 9.23
N ALA A 190 15.31 9.13 10.08
CA ALA A 190 14.01 8.87 10.68
C ALA A 190 12.88 8.78 9.62
N ALA A 191 12.91 9.65 8.60
CA ALA A 191 11.94 9.63 7.51
C ALA A 191 12.03 8.34 6.67
N LEU A 192 13.25 7.85 6.39
CA LEU A 192 13.42 6.59 5.65
C LEU A 192 13.02 5.35 6.48
N LEU A 193 13.00 5.44 7.80
CA LEU A 193 12.76 4.32 8.70
C LEU A 193 11.39 4.34 9.40
N HIS A 194 10.61 5.43 9.32
CA HIS A 194 9.43 5.62 10.17
C HIS A 194 8.39 4.52 10.00
N ASP A 195 8.24 4.03 8.79
CA ASP A 195 7.19 3.09 8.39
C ASP A 195 7.71 1.69 8.02
N VAL A 196 8.98 1.37 8.27
CA VAL A 196 9.55 0.03 7.94
C VAL A 196 8.80 -1.11 8.62
N GLY A 197 8.17 -0.86 9.76
CA GLY A 197 7.35 -1.84 10.46
C GLY A 197 6.11 -2.30 9.69
N LYS A 198 5.64 -1.53 8.70
CA LYS A 198 4.51 -1.91 7.83
C LYS A 198 4.80 -3.18 7.03
N THR A 199 6.06 -3.49 6.74
CA THR A 199 6.46 -4.76 6.09
C THR A 199 6.12 -6.00 6.90
N ARG A 200 5.83 -5.86 8.19
CA ARG A 200 5.40 -6.94 9.09
C ARG A 200 3.98 -6.71 9.64
N GLU A 201 3.53 -5.47 9.68
CA GLU A 201 2.16 -5.12 10.09
C GLU A 201 1.13 -5.64 9.09
N LEU A 202 1.41 -5.50 7.80
CA LEU A 202 0.54 -5.95 6.72
C LEU A 202 1.11 -7.21 6.07
N SER A 203 0.23 -8.09 5.62
CA SER A 203 0.62 -9.23 4.80
C SER A 203 0.88 -8.77 3.36
N SER A 204 1.71 -9.53 2.65
CA SER A 204 1.97 -9.26 1.23
C SER A 204 0.70 -9.32 0.40
N PHE A 205 0.71 -8.63 -0.74
CA PHE A 205 -0.33 -8.79 -1.75
C PHE A 205 -0.42 -10.25 -2.25
N PRO A 206 -1.61 -10.73 -2.63
CA PRO A 206 -2.84 -9.97 -2.90
C PRO A 206 -3.75 -9.74 -1.69
N LEU A 207 -3.42 -10.27 -0.50
CA LEU A 207 -4.27 -10.13 0.69
C LEU A 207 -4.27 -8.70 1.22
N ASN A 208 -3.10 -8.14 1.46
CA ASN A 208 -2.88 -6.80 2.02
C ASN A 208 -3.75 -6.53 3.26
N ASP A 209 -3.70 -7.44 4.23
CA ASP A 209 -4.44 -7.34 5.49
C ASP A 209 -3.50 -7.36 6.69
N TYR A 210 -3.98 -6.95 7.84
CA TYR A 210 -3.20 -6.98 9.07
C TYR A 210 -2.79 -8.42 9.42
N THR A 211 -1.52 -8.60 9.75
CA THR A 211 -1.00 -9.82 10.37
C THR A 211 -1.40 -9.88 11.85
N ASP A 212 -1.24 -11.04 12.50
CA ASP A 212 -1.45 -11.14 13.97
C ASP A 212 -0.51 -10.19 14.71
N GLU A 213 0.75 -10.07 14.29
CA GLU A 213 1.72 -9.13 14.86
C GLU A 213 1.28 -7.68 14.64
N GLY A 214 0.81 -7.36 13.45
CA GLY A 214 0.28 -6.04 13.11
C GLY A 214 -0.90 -5.64 13.97
N GLN A 215 -1.85 -6.54 14.17
CA GLN A 215 -3.02 -6.32 15.05
C GLN A 215 -2.65 -6.11 16.51
N LEU A 216 -1.62 -6.81 17.00
CA LEU A 216 -1.24 -6.77 18.40
C LEU A 216 -0.30 -5.61 18.75
N LEU A 217 0.62 -5.26 17.87
CA LEU A 217 1.71 -4.32 18.15
C LEU A 217 1.61 -3.03 17.33
N GLY A 218 1.18 -3.12 16.07
CA GLY A 218 1.22 -2.01 15.10
C GLY A 218 2.62 -1.69 14.59
N HIS A 219 2.71 -1.09 13.38
CA HIS A 219 3.98 -0.83 12.69
C HIS A 219 4.96 0.05 13.48
N ILE A 220 4.47 0.98 14.31
CA ILE A 220 5.33 1.86 15.11
C ILE A 220 6.22 1.06 16.06
N ILE A 221 5.61 0.12 16.79
CA ILE A 221 6.35 -0.72 17.75
C ILE A 221 7.22 -1.74 17.00
N ILE A 222 6.67 -2.37 15.98
CA ILE A 222 7.39 -3.33 15.12
C ILE A 222 8.63 -2.65 14.52
N GLY A 223 8.47 -1.47 13.91
CA GLY A 223 9.56 -0.69 13.32
C GLY A 223 10.62 -0.30 14.35
N ALA A 224 10.22 0.16 15.53
CA ALA A 224 11.16 0.49 16.60
C ALA A 224 11.98 -0.74 17.05
N GLN A 225 11.36 -1.93 17.13
CA GLN A 225 12.06 -3.18 17.45
C GLN A 225 13.02 -3.59 16.34
N MET A 226 12.60 -3.54 15.08
CA MET A 226 13.46 -3.84 13.92
C MET A 226 14.71 -2.96 13.90
N ILE A 227 14.54 -1.65 14.12
CA ILE A 227 15.64 -0.69 14.16
C ILE A 227 16.57 -0.97 15.35
N HIS A 228 16.03 -1.22 16.54
CA HIS A 228 16.81 -1.57 17.72
C HIS A 228 17.66 -2.84 17.52
N ASP A 229 17.09 -3.88 16.93
CA ASP A 229 17.81 -5.13 16.68
C ASP A 229 18.91 -4.93 15.63
N LEU A 230 18.65 -4.15 14.58
CA LEU A 230 19.65 -3.86 13.57
C LEU A 230 20.82 -2.98 14.11
N ILE A 231 20.52 -2.05 15.02
CA ILE A 231 21.53 -1.22 15.69
C ILE A 231 22.50 -2.06 16.52
N LYS A 232 22.03 -3.13 17.18
CA LYS A 232 22.90 -4.05 17.95
C LYS A 232 23.99 -4.70 17.10
N GLU A 233 23.78 -4.80 15.80
CA GLU A 233 24.77 -5.34 14.86
C GLU A 233 25.82 -4.30 14.44
N ILE A 234 25.66 -3.03 14.82
CA ILE A 234 26.58 -1.94 14.47
C ILE A 234 27.48 -1.66 15.69
N PRO A 235 28.78 -1.99 15.64
CA PRO A 235 29.68 -1.74 16.76
C PRO A 235 29.68 -0.28 17.19
N ASP A 236 29.69 -0.06 18.51
CA ASP A 236 29.84 1.26 19.12
C ASP A 236 28.75 2.28 18.72
N PHE A 237 27.59 1.82 18.29
CA PHE A 237 26.48 2.74 18.01
C PHE A 237 26.09 3.51 19.27
N PRO A 238 26.12 4.87 19.25
CA PRO A 238 25.89 5.65 20.46
C PRO A 238 24.45 5.50 20.96
N LEU A 239 24.27 5.11 22.23
CA LEU A 239 22.96 4.91 22.86
C LEU A 239 22.06 6.16 22.76
N ASP A 240 22.65 7.35 22.91
CA ASP A 240 21.89 8.60 22.81
C ASP A 240 21.36 8.82 21.39
N LEU A 241 22.15 8.47 20.37
CA LEU A 241 21.73 8.54 18.96
C LEU A 241 20.60 7.53 18.66
N GLU A 242 20.70 6.32 19.21
CA GLU A 242 19.65 5.31 19.13
C GLU A 242 18.34 5.81 19.77
N ASN A 243 18.41 6.31 21.02
CA ASN A 243 17.24 6.80 21.74
C ASN A 243 16.54 7.95 20.98
N GLN A 244 17.30 8.85 20.37
CA GLN A 244 16.78 9.96 19.59
C GLN A 244 16.10 9.46 18.30
N LEU A 245 16.73 8.52 17.59
CA LEU A 245 16.16 7.94 16.37
C LEU A 245 14.87 7.16 16.68
N VAL A 246 14.92 6.28 17.67
CA VAL A 246 13.75 5.48 18.10
C VAL A 246 12.63 6.43 18.58
N HIS A 247 12.95 7.53 19.27
CA HIS A 247 11.94 8.52 19.64
C HIS A 247 11.24 9.10 18.41
N CYS A 248 11.96 9.44 17.35
CA CYS A 248 11.34 9.92 16.11
C CYS A 248 10.35 8.90 15.54
N ILE A 249 10.71 7.61 15.54
CA ILE A 249 9.84 6.53 15.08
C ILE A 249 8.60 6.41 15.98
N LEU A 250 8.77 6.37 17.30
CA LEU A 250 7.67 6.24 18.26
C LEU A 250 6.71 7.43 18.25
N ALA A 251 7.13 8.59 17.77
CA ALA A 251 6.38 9.83 17.85
C ALA A 251 5.86 10.34 16.49
N HIS A 252 6.08 9.60 15.37
CA HIS A 252 5.82 10.16 14.04
C HIS A 252 4.33 10.43 13.75
N HIS A 253 3.38 9.70 14.35
CA HIS A 253 1.95 10.03 14.25
C HIS A 253 1.54 11.26 15.08
N GLY A 254 2.41 11.77 15.96
CA GLY A 254 2.25 13.04 16.69
C GLY A 254 1.36 12.96 17.92
N GLU A 255 0.16 12.42 17.83
CA GLU A 255 -0.83 12.37 18.89
C GLU A 255 -1.06 10.94 19.39
N LEU A 256 -1.37 10.83 20.70
CA LEU A 256 -1.66 9.52 21.33
C LEU A 256 -2.92 8.88 20.74
N GLU A 257 -3.90 9.69 20.37
CA GLU A 257 -5.15 9.25 19.74
C GLU A 257 -4.91 8.61 18.36
N TYR A 258 -3.80 8.95 17.70
CA TYR A 258 -3.40 8.36 16.41
C TYR A 258 -2.46 7.16 16.57
N GLY A 259 -2.33 6.63 17.78
CA GLY A 259 -1.54 5.45 18.08
C GLY A 259 -0.06 5.71 18.37
N SER A 260 0.40 6.98 18.41
CA SER A 260 1.77 7.31 18.80
C SER A 260 2.00 6.99 20.28
N PRO A 261 2.97 6.12 20.65
CA PRO A 261 3.27 5.87 22.08
C PRO A 261 3.81 7.08 22.81
N LYS A 262 4.36 8.06 22.08
CA LYS A 262 4.92 9.32 22.59
C LYS A 262 4.57 10.49 21.70
N LYS A 263 4.39 11.67 22.30
CA LYS A 263 4.33 12.92 21.54
C LYS A 263 5.75 13.34 21.12
N PRO A 264 5.89 14.03 19.96
CA PRO A 264 7.19 14.54 19.51
C PRO A 264 7.84 15.47 20.55
N ALA A 265 9.04 15.15 21.01
CA ALA A 265 9.82 15.93 21.97
C ALA A 265 11.10 16.53 21.37
N MET A 266 11.40 16.24 20.11
CA MET A 266 12.55 16.76 19.38
C MET A 266 12.07 17.48 18.12
N VAL A 267 12.87 18.43 17.62
CA VAL A 267 12.51 19.17 16.40
C VAL A 267 12.40 18.26 15.19
N GLU A 268 13.25 17.24 15.10
CA GLU A 268 13.22 16.24 14.04
C GLU A 268 11.94 15.38 14.10
N ALA A 269 11.51 14.99 15.30
CA ALA A 269 10.26 14.24 15.48
C ALA A 269 9.02 15.08 15.11
N VAL A 270 9.01 16.38 15.44
CA VAL A 270 7.96 17.31 15.00
C VAL A 270 7.97 17.47 13.48
N ALA A 271 9.15 17.67 12.89
CA ALA A 271 9.27 17.82 11.44
C ALA A 271 8.82 16.56 10.69
N LEU A 272 9.19 15.37 11.18
CA LEU A 272 8.75 14.09 10.60
C LEU A 272 7.23 13.96 10.66
N ASN A 273 6.60 14.19 11.80
CA ASN A 273 5.15 14.13 11.95
C ASN A 273 4.43 15.08 10.97
N LEU A 274 4.94 16.31 10.82
CA LEU A 274 4.35 17.28 9.87
C LEU A 274 4.52 16.84 8.42
N ALA A 275 5.68 16.27 8.05
CA ALA A 275 5.94 15.79 6.71
C ALA A 275 5.05 14.60 6.35
N ASP A 276 4.98 13.60 7.23
CA ASP A 276 4.14 12.41 7.10
C ASP A 276 2.66 12.78 6.95
N ASN A 277 2.11 13.57 7.88
CA ASN A 277 0.72 14.04 7.80
C ASN A 277 0.45 14.88 6.55
N THR A 278 1.43 15.66 6.08
CA THR A 278 1.29 16.44 4.85
C THR A 278 1.17 15.52 3.65
N ASP A 279 2.06 14.53 3.52
CA ASP A 279 2.06 13.58 2.42
C ASP A 279 0.74 12.79 2.37
N ALA A 280 0.35 12.16 3.47
CA ALA A 280 -0.88 11.39 3.57
C ALA A 280 -2.14 12.19 3.19
N ARG A 281 -2.21 13.46 3.60
CA ARG A 281 -3.34 14.35 3.25
C ARG A 281 -3.33 14.78 1.80
N MET A 282 -2.16 15.07 1.24
CA MET A 282 -2.04 15.47 -0.16
C MET A 282 -2.37 14.29 -1.08
N GLU A 283 -1.90 13.09 -0.74
CA GLU A 283 -2.22 11.89 -1.51
C GLU A 283 -3.73 11.58 -1.46
N THR A 284 -4.34 11.63 -0.27
CA THR A 284 -5.81 11.49 -0.15
C THR A 284 -6.58 12.50 -1.02
N LEU A 285 -6.14 13.75 -1.10
CA LEU A 285 -6.77 14.76 -1.97
C LEU A 285 -6.56 14.45 -3.45
N THR A 286 -5.36 14.01 -3.82
CA THR A 286 -5.02 13.63 -5.20
C THR A 286 -5.95 12.52 -5.68
N GLU A 287 -6.14 11.48 -4.88
CA GLU A 287 -7.07 10.39 -5.22
C GLU A 287 -8.53 10.82 -5.28
N ILE A 288 -9.01 11.62 -4.30
CA ILE A 288 -10.37 12.13 -4.31
C ILE A 288 -10.64 12.91 -5.59
N PHE A 289 -9.69 13.75 -6.02
CA PHE A 289 -9.85 14.54 -7.24
C PHE A 289 -9.71 13.70 -8.51
N ALA A 290 -8.84 12.70 -8.54
CA ALA A 290 -8.68 11.78 -9.65
C ALA A 290 -9.92 10.88 -9.85
N ALA A 291 -10.52 10.41 -8.75
CA ALA A 291 -11.72 9.56 -8.78
C ALA A 291 -12.98 10.32 -9.23
N ASP A 292 -13.02 11.65 -9.05
CA ASP A 292 -14.19 12.45 -9.42
C ASP A 292 -14.25 12.72 -10.93
N LYS A 293 -15.14 12.00 -11.61
CA LYS A 293 -15.45 12.17 -13.04
C LYS A 293 -16.52 13.25 -13.30
N SER A 294 -17.04 13.89 -12.26
CA SER A 294 -18.04 14.95 -12.42
C SER A 294 -17.39 16.24 -12.95
N LYS A 295 -18.17 17.04 -13.69
CA LYS A 295 -17.75 18.37 -14.12
C LYS A 295 -18.03 19.45 -13.06
N LYS A 296 -18.39 19.05 -11.85
CA LYS A 296 -18.71 19.99 -10.77
C LYS A 296 -17.42 20.49 -10.13
N GLU A 297 -17.39 21.77 -9.79
CA GLU A 297 -16.29 22.35 -9.01
C GLU A 297 -16.30 21.87 -7.55
N TRP A 298 -17.49 21.76 -6.95
CA TRP A 298 -17.69 21.30 -5.59
C TRP A 298 -18.02 19.81 -5.54
N LEU A 299 -17.21 19.04 -4.79
CA LEU A 299 -17.37 17.61 -4.62
C LEU A 299 -18.31 17.25 -3.47
N GLY A 300 -18.66 18.22 -2.60
CA GLY A 300 -19.45 18.01 -1.41
C GLY A 300 -18.61 17.82 -0.14
N PHE A 301 -19.29 17.45 0.94
CA PHE A 301 -18.66 17.27 2.25
C PHE A 301 -17.82 15.97 2.30
N ASN A 302 -16.55 16.14 2.67
CA ASN A 302 -15.65 15.01 2.91
C ASN A 302 -15.39 14.87 4.41
N ARG A 303 -15.54 13.64 4.93
CA ARG A 303 -15.42 13.37 6.37
C ARG A 303 -13.98 13.45 6.88
N ILE A 304 -12.98 13.10 6.05
CA ILE A 304 -11.56 13.11 6.43
C ILE A 304 -11.09 14.55 6.64
N PHE A 305 -11.57 15.46 5.79
CA PHE A 305 -11.20 16.88 5.83
C PHE A 305 -12.19 17.74 6.64
N GLU A 306 -13.31 17.14 7.06
CA GLU A 306 -14.42 17.83 7.76
C GLU A 306 -14.86 19.12 7.04
N SER A 307 -14.81 19.09 5.71
CA SER A 307 -15.05 20.25 4.86
C SER A 307 -15.67 19.88 3.52
N ASN A 308 -16.33 20.85 2.87
CA ASN A 308 -16.69 20.73 1.49
C ASN A 308 -15.46 20.96 0.60
N LEU A 309 -15.12 19.97 -0.22
CA LEU A 309 -13.97 20.07 -1.13
C LEU A 309 -14.36 20.73 -2.43
N ARG A 310 -13.44 21.53 -2.98
CA ARG A 310 -13.61 22.23 -4.26
C ARG A 310 -12.35 22.07 -5.11
N LYS A 311 -12.55 21.76 -6.40
CA LYS A 311 -11.46 21.80 -7.38
C LYS A 311 -11.01 23.23 -7.62
N THR A 312 -9.70 23.44 -7.75
CA THR A 312 -9.17 24.74 -8.20
C THR A 312 -9.55 24.97 -9.65
N GLY A 313 -10.07 26.13 -9.96
CA GLY A 313 -10.41 26.50 -11.34
C GLY A 313 -9.17 26.79 -12.18
N GLU A 314 -9.30 26.68 -13.49
CA GLU A 314 -8.29 27.16 -14.43
C GLU A 314 -8.37 28.71 -14.51
N TRP A 315 -7.19 29.35 -14.52
CA TRP A 315 -7.08 30.84 -14.59
C TRP A 315 -6.51 31.27 -15.91
#